data_b8a2a9ff37dce55ec4abb9ba637ba531
#
_entry.id   b8a2a9ff37dce55ec4abb9ba637ba531
#
_cell.length_a   1.000
_cell.length_b   1.000
_cell.length_c   1.000
_cell.angle_alpha   90.00
_cell.angle_beta   90.00
_cell.angle_gamma   90.00
#
_symmetry.space_group_name_H-M   'P 1'
#
loop_
_entity.id
_entity.type
_entity.pdbx_description
1 polymer ?
#
loop_
_entity_poly.entity_id
_entity_poly.type
_entity_poly.pdbx_seq_one_letter_code
_entity_poly.pdbx_strand_id
1 'polypeptide(L)'
;MTNNKPSISYEMQSKSTYFPHRYIPYALGGGYVLSHDLVRYISTNSELLKQFNSEDVSVGTWLSPLKNIHRVHDVRFDTEFKSRGCNNKHIVSHKQSIEDLKSKHYALTRSSVTPKKRLCEKEMKMRNSYEYNWSVLPSACCSRHDSSLP
;
A
#
# COMPACT_ATOMS: atom_id res chain seq x y z
N MET A 1 -38.54 7.08 -15.84
CA MET A 1 -37.49 7.33 -14.85
C MET A 1 -36.18 7.37 -15.61
N THR A 2 -35.69 8.56 -15.91
CA THR A 2 -34.48 8.77 -16.72
C THR A 2 -33.26 8.52 -15.84
N ASN A 3 -32.49 7.52 -16.19
CA ASN A 3 -31.18 7.23 -15.57
C ASN A 3 -30.19 8.35 -15.92
N ASN A 4 -30.23 9.46 -15.19
CA ASN A 4 -29.18 10.45 -15.21
C ASN A 4 -27.99 9.92 -14.36
N LYS A 5 -27.17 9.07 -14.96
CA LYS A 5 -25.80 8.87 -14.44
C LYS A 5 -25.07 10.20 -14.62
N PRO A 6 -24.44 10.74 -13.58
CA PRO A 6 -23.65 11.96 -13.74
C PRO A 6 -22.53 11.68 -14.75
N SER A 7 -22.59 12.35 -15.90
CA SER A 7 -21.54 12.28 -16.90
C SER A 7 -20.38 13.18 -16.45
N ILE A 8 -19.42 12.60 -15.78
CA ILE A 8 -18.13 13.24 -15.55
C ILE A 8 -17.25 12.85 -16.74
N SER A 9 -16.72 13.83 -17.47
CA SER A 9 -15.89 13.60 -18.64
C SER A 9 -14.62 12.83 -18.26
N TYR A 10 -14.33 11.77 -19.00
CA TYR A 10 -13.32 10.75 -18.69
C TYR A 10 -11.89 11.09 -19.11
N GLU A 11 -11.60 12.32 -19.46
CA GLU A 11 -10.26 12.76 -19.87
C GLU A 11 -9.25 12.85 -18.72
N MET A 12 -9.67 12.46 -17.52
CA MET A 12 -8.95 12.67 -16.25
C MET A 12 -8.14 11.46 -15.79
N GLN A 13 -7.66 10.64 -16.70
CA GLN A 13 -6.74 9.56 -16.36
C GLN A 13 -5.26 9.98 -16.37
N SER A 14 -4.95 11.21 -16.76
CA SER A 14 -3.60 11.72 -16.59
C SER A 14 -3.38 12.08 -15.12
N LYS A 15 -2.20 11.83 -14.66
CA LYS A 15 -1.72 12.00 -13.27
C LYS A 15 -2.07 13.36 -12.60
N SER A 16 -2.62 14.33 -13.34
CA SER A 16 -2.69 15.71 -12.90
C SER A 16 -4.08 16.25 -12.57
N THR A 17 -5.15 15.56 -12.92
CA THR A 17 -6.45 16.23 -13.04
C THR A 17 -7.34 16.16 -11.80
N TYR A 18 -7.16 15.17 -10.94
CA TYR A 18 -7.89 15.12 -9.67
C TYR A 18 -7.14 15.79 -8.52
N PHE A 19 -5.82 15.67 -8.52
CA PHE A 19 -4.94 16.27 -7.52
C PHE A 19 -3.70 16.77 -8.26
N PRO A 20 -3.63 18.04 -8.64
CA PRO A 20 -2.63 18.54 -9.58
C PRO A 20 -1.17 18.33 -9.17
N HIS A 21 -0.91 17.94 -7.91
CA HIS A 21 0.46 17.77 -7.42
C HIS A 21 0.69 16.50 -6.59
N ARG A 22 -0.33 15.88 -6.01
CA ARG A 22 -0.20 14.67 -5.16
C ARG A 22 -1.48 13.85 -5.15
N TYR A 23 -1.34 12.55 -5.01
CA TYR A 23 -2.48 11.69 -4.70
C TYR A 23 -2.95 11.91 -3.26
N ILE A 24 -4.22 11.60 -2.99
CA ILE A 24 -4.70 11.44 -1.61
C ILE A 24 -3.88 10.32 -0.95
N PRO A 25 -3.64 10.38 0.36
CA PRO A 25 -2.96 9.29 1.06
C PRO A 25 -3.64 7.94 0.84
N TYR A 26 -2.87 6.98 0.37
CA TYR A 26 -3.30 5.61 0.12
C TYR A 26 -2.24 4.63 0.62
N ALA A 27 -2.64 3.39 0.88
CA ALA A 27 -1.72 2.32 1.22
C ALA A 27 -1.04 1.81 -0.05
N LEU A 28 0.28 1.61 -0.04
CA LEU A 28 1.03 1.15 -1.21
C LEU A 28 0.61 -0.26 -1.63
N GLY A 29 0.37 -0.44 -2.93
CA GLY A 29 -0.17 -1.66 -3.54
C GLY A 29 0.68 -2.93 -3.38
N GLY A 30 1.93 -2.81 -2.91
CA GLY A 30 2.76 -3.97 -2.57
C GLY A 30 2.19 -4.83 -1.44
N GLY A 31 1.31 -4.28 -0.60
CA GLY A 31 0.60 -5.01 0.44
C GLY A 31 0.00 -4.09 1.51
N TYR A 32 -1.27 -4.26 1.79
CA TYR A 32 -1.99 -3.56 2.85
C TYR A 32 -3.12 -4.43 3.41
N VAL A 33 -3.70 -4.01 4.52
CA VAL A 33 -4.81 -4.70 5.17
C VAL A 33 -5.96 -3.71 5.39
N LEU A 34 -7.16 -4.15 5.07
CA LEU A 34 -8.39 -3.43 5.36
C LEU A 34 -9.19 -4.16 6.43
N SER A 35 -9.83 -3.42 7.33
CA SER A 35 -10.80 -4.00 8.25
C SER A 35 -12.02 -4.50 7.49
N HIS A 36 -12.74 -5.46 8.08
CA HIS A 36 -13.97 -6.03 7.51
C HIS A 36 -15.00 -4.94 7.16
N ASP A 37 -15.13 -3.91 7.99
CA ASP A 37 -16.12 -2.85 7.75
C ASP A 37 -15.77 -1.99 6.52
N LEU A 38 -14.47 -1.73 6.28
CA LEU A 38 -14.02 -1.03 5.08
C LEU A 38 -14.24 -1.88 3.82
N VAL A 39 -13.97 -3.17 3.91
CA VAL A 39 -14.25 -4.10 2.80
C VAL A 39 -15.75 -4.16 2.50
N ARG A 40 -16.58 -4.23 3.53
CA ARG A 40 -18.04 -4.22 3.39
C ARG A 40 -18.53 -2.91 2.76
N TYR A 41 -18.01 -1.76 3.21
CA TYR A 41 -18.33 -0.47 2.60
C TYR A 41 -18.03 -0.45 1.10
N ILE A 42 -16.84 -0.89 0.69
CA ILE A 42 -16.44 -0.95 -0.72
C ILE A 42 -17.38 -1.88 -1.49
N SER A 43 -17.63 -3.08 -0.98
CA SER A 43 -18.49 -4.07 -1.64
C SER A 43 -19.93 -3.57 -1.81
N THR A 44 -20.50 -2.98 -0.77
CA THR A 44 -21.88 -2.48 -0.79
C THR A 44 -22.06 -1.30 -1.75
N ASN A 45 -21.01 -0.49 -1.93
CA ASN A 45 -21.07 0.72 -2.75
C ASN A 45 -20.38 0.58 -4.11
N SER A 46 -20.00 -0.62 -4.52
CA SER A 46 -19.17 -0.90 -5.69
C SER A 46 -19.67 -0.22 -6.97
N GLU A 47 -21.00 -0.17 -7.19
CA GLU A 47 -21.62 0.48 -8.35
C GLU A 47 -21.44 2.01 -8.38
N LEU A 48 -21.13 2.63 -7.24
CA LEU A 48 -20.93 4.07 -7.11
C LEU A 48 -19.45 4.46 -7.12
N LEU A 49 -18.55 3.48 -6.93
CA LEU A 49 -17.13 3.71 -6.77
C LEU A 49 -16.41 3.63 -8.10
N LYS A 50 -15.83 4.77 -8.52
CA LYS A 50 -15.04 4.82 -9.75
C LYS A 50 -13.71 4.11 -9.54
N GLN A 51 -13.37 3.20 -10.45
CA GLN A 51 -12.07 2.55 -10.52
C GLN A 51 -11.04 3.45 -11.24
N PHE A 52 -9.84 3.52 -10.70
CA PHE A 52 -8.67 4.17 -11.29
C PHE A 52 -7.70 3.12 -11.82
N ASN A 53 -6.65 3.55 -12.54
CA ASN A 53 -5.68 2.62 -13.13
C ASN A 53 -4.88 1.82 -12.08
N SER A 54 -4.66 2.42 -10.91
CA SER A 54 -4.00 1.76 -9.77
C SER A 54 -5.05 1.40 -8.72
N GLU A 55 -5.08 0.14 -8.28
CA GLU A 55 -6.07 -0.34 -7.32
C GLU A 55 -5.90 0.30 -5.94
N ASP A 56 -4.67 0.50 -5.51
CA ASP A 56 -4.31 1.13 -4.24
C ASP A 56 -4.75 2.61 -4.19
N VAL A 57 -4.58 3.34 -5.28
CA VAL A 57 -5.11 4.71 -5.44
C VAL A 57 -6.64 4.70 -5.44
N SER A 58 -7.27 3.71 -6.09
CA SER A 58 -8.71 3.53 -6.08
C SER A 58 -9.23 3.36 -4.66
N VAL A 59 -8.67 2.42 -3.91
CA VAL A 59 -9.04 2.15 -2.52
C VAL A 59 -8.83 3.38 -1.64
N GLY A 60 -7.68 4.06 -1.75
CA GLY A 60 -7.41 5.29 -1.01
C GLY A 60 -8.45 6.39 -1.28
N THR A 61 -8.83 6.55 -2.54
CA THR A 61 -9.83 7.52 -2.97
C THR A 61 -11.23 7.18 -2.45
N TRP A 62 -11.65 5.92 -2.54
CA TRP A 62 -12.96 5.47 -2.07
C TRP A 62 -13.14 5.61 -0.56
N LEU A 63 -12.06 5.44 0.18
CA LEU A 63 -12.07 5.53 1.63
C LEU A 63 -11.84 6.97 2.14
N SER A 64 -11.38 7.88 1.30
CA SER A 64 -11.02 9.24 1.72
C SER A 64 -12.15 10.06 2.35
N PRO A 65 -13.43 9.94 1.93
CA PRO A 65 -14.53 10.71 2.52
C PRO A 65 -15.01 10.15 3.87
N LEU A 66 -14.55 8.95 4.24
CA LEU A 66 -15.01 8.32 5.48
C LEU A 66 -14.36 8.99 6.70
N LYS A 67 -15.20 9.32 7.69
CA LYS A 67 -14.75 9.84 8.99
C LYS A 67 -14.16 8.70 9.82
N ASN A 68 -13.24 9.06 10.70
CA ASN A 68 -12.70 8.17 11.73
C ASN A 68 -11.97 6.92 11.22
N ILE A 69 -11.40 6.96 10.02
CA ILE A 69 -10.51 5.89 9.55
C ILE A 69 -9.22 5.94 10.36
N HIS A 70 -8.92 4.85 11.05
CA HIS A 70 -7.65 4.65 11.72
C HIS A 70 -6.63 4.06 10.75
N ARG A 71 -5.61 4.85 10.40
CA ARG A 71 -4.51 4.43 9.50
C ARG A 71 -3.29 4.07 10.34
N VAL A 72 -2.79 2.86 10.12
CA VAL A 72 -1.61 2.34 10.82
C VAL A 72 -0.52 2.08 9.81
N HIS A 73 0.66 2.65 10.04
CA HIS A 73 1.86 2.29 9.31
C HIS A 73 2.62 1.20 10.08
N ASP A 74 2.95 0.11 9.38
CA ASP A 74 3.72 -0.99 9.96
C ASP A 74 4.95 -1.27 9.09
N VAL A 75 6.12 -1.06 9.64
CA VAL A 75 7.42 -1.26 8.96
C VAL A 75 7.68 -2.68 8.51
N ARG A 76 6.89 -3.64 8.98
CA ARG A 76 6.96 -5.04 8.54
C ARG A 76 6.39 -5.25 7.12
N PHE A 77 5.69 -4.24 6.58
CA PHE A 77 5.27 -4.20 5.19
C PHE A 77 6.34 -3.47 4.37
N ASP A 78 7.21 -4.24 3.71
CA ASP A 78 8.20 -3.72 2.78
C ASP A 78 7.56 -3.57 1.40
N THR A 79 6.83 -2.48 1.20
CA THR A 79 6.02 -2.20 -0.01
C THR A 79 6.62 -1.13 -0.91
N GLU A 80 7.81 -0.65 -0.60
CA GLU A 80 8.54 0.35 -1.38
C GLU A 80 8.82 -0.12 -2.82
N PHE A 81 9.03 0.83 -3.74
CA PHE A 81 9.40 0.53 -5.13
C PHE A 81 10.69 -0.29 -5.22
N LYS A 82 11.66 0.01 -4.35
CA LYS A 82 12.84 -0.84 -4.13
C LYS A 82 12.71 -1.46 -2.75
N SER A 83 12.89 -2.78 -2.66
CA SER A 83 12.91 -3.46 -1.38
C SER A 83 14.00 -2.88 -0.47
N ARG A 84 13.66 -2.70 0.79
CA ARG A 84 14.59 -2.26 1.85
C ARG A 84 15.57 -3.35 2.29
N GLY A 85 15.49 -4.52 1.67
CA GLY A 85 16.30 -5.68 1.98
C GLY A 85 15.55 -6.74 2.77
N CYS A 86 16.24 -7.79 3.15
CA CYS A 86 15.64 -8.94 3.83
C CYS A 86 15.58 -8.73 5.35
N ASN A 87 14.41 -9.00 5.94
CA ASN A 87 14.23 -9.06 7.38
C ASN A 87 13.27 -10.21 7.75
N ASN A 88 13.62 -10.99 8.77
CA ASN A 88 12.83 -12.14 9.20
C ASN A 88 11.47 -11.77 9.84
N LYS A 89 11.24 -10.49 10.14
CA LYS A 89 9.99 -9.98 10.68
C LYS A 89 9.07 -9.41 9.60
N HIS A 90 9.50 -9.33 8.33
CA HIS A 90 8.62 -8.86 7.26
C HIS A 90 7.39 -9.75 7.13
N ILE A 91 6.23 -9.12 7.01
CA ILE A 91 4.93 -9.73 6.65
C ILE A 91 4.79 -9.72 5.14
N VAL A 92 5.22 -8.63 4.51
CA VAL A 92 5.23 -8.44 3.06
C VAL A 92 6.63 -8.03 2.63
N SER A 93 7.08 -8.55 1.51
CA SER A 93 8.34 -8.17 0.86
C SER A 93 8.08 -8.01 -0.64
N HIS A 94 8.00 -6.77 -1.09
CA HIS A 94 7.64 -6.40 -2.47
C HIS A 94 8.88 -6.41 -3.38
N LYS A 95 8.66 -6.41 -4.72
CA LYS A 95 9.72 -6.34 -5.74
C LYS A 95 10.81 -7.40 -5.57
N GLN A 96 10.39 -8.64 -5.36
CA GLN A 96 11.31 -9.77 -5.28
C GLN A 96 11.54 -10.36 -6.67
N SER A 97 12.79 -10.75 -6.97
CA SER A 97 13.08 -11.55 -8.17
C SER A 97 12.54 -12.99 -8.03
N ILE A 98 12.47 -13.70 -9.13
CA ILE A 98 12.09 -15.12 -9.13
C ILE A 98 13.07 -15.94 -8.28
N GLU A 99 14.35 -15.61 -8.36
CA GLU A 99 15.42 -16.24 -7.60
C GLU A 99 15.27 -15.98 -6.10
N ASP A 100 14.95 -14.73 -5.71
CA ASP A 100 14.68 -14.38 -4.31
C ASP A 100 13.46 -15.11 -3.75
N LEU A 101 12.38 -15.21 -4.54
CA LEU A 101 11.18 -15.95 -4.16
C LEU A 101 11.49 -17.44 -3.96
N LYS A 102 12.23 -18.06 -4.87
CA LYS A 102 12.66 -19.48 -4.75
C LYS A 102 13.53 -19.68 -3.52
N SER A 103 14.52 -18.80 -3.31
CA SER A 103 15.42 -18.87 -2.17
C SER A 103 14.66 -18.76 -0.84
N LYS A 104 13.76 -17.80 -0.72
CA LYS A 104 12.94 -17.60 0.48
C LYS A 104 11.99 -18.78 0.72
N HIS A 105 11.34 -19.28 -0.34
CA HIS A 105 10.50 -20.47 -0.25
C HIS A 105 11.30 -21.69 0.24
N TYR A 106 12.46 -21.91 -0.33
CA TYR A 106 13.36 -22.99 0.08
C TYR A 106 13.78 -22.86 1.55
N ALA A 107 14.16 -21.65 1.99
CA ALA A 107 14.52 -21.38 3.38
C ALA A 107 13.37 -21.68 4.36
N LEU A 108 12.14 -21.40 3.96
CA LEU A 108 10.92 -21.68 4.77
C LEU A 108 10.55 -23.15 4.81
N THR A 109 10.73 -23.88 3.70
CA THR A 109 10.27 -25.27 3.59
C THR A 109 11.26 -26.28 4.12
N ARG A 110 12.57 -26.02 4.01
CA ARG A 110 13.64 -26.96 4.43
C ARG A 110 14.04 -26.86 5.90
N SER A 111 13.53 -25.91 6.64
CA SER A 111 13.92 -25.67 8.04
C SER A 111 13.28 -26.66 9.01
N SER A 112 13.30 -27.96 8.70
CA SER A 112 12.94 -29.01 9.66
C SER A 112 14.05 -29.33 10.66
N VAL A 113 15.29 -28.86 10.43
CA VAL A 113 16.48 -29.25 11.21
C VAL A 113 16.96 -28.18 12.17
N THR A 114 16.53 -26.92 11.99
CA THR A 114 16.92 -25.83 12.90
C THR A 114 15.70 -25.20 13.57
N PRO A 115 15.75 -24.86 14.87
CA PRO A 115 14.58 -24.42 15.64
C PRO A 115 14.03 -23.03 15.24
N LYS A 116 14.65 -22.32 14.31
CA LYS A 116 14.17 -21.03 13.83
C LYS A 116 14.22 -20.98 12.30
N LYS A 117 13.04 -21.03 11.68
CA LYS A 117 12.91 -20.73 10.25
C LYS A 117 13.33 -19.29 10.01
N ARG A 118 14.39 -19.08 9.23
CA ARG A 118 14.86 -17.74 8.85
C ARG A 118 14.75 -17.57 7.36
N LEU A 119 14.13 -16.43 6.94
CA LEU A 119 14.09 -16.00 5.53
C LEU A 119 15.44 -15.45 5.07
N CYS A 120 16.18 -14.86 6.00
CA CYS A 120 17.42 -14.13 5.73
C CYS A 120 18.54 -14.61 6.65
N GLU A 121 19.72 -14.79 6.08
CA GLU A 121 20.95 -15.01 6.85
C GLU A 121 21.42 -13.72 7.53
N LYS A 122 21.42 -12.62 6.76
CA LYS A 122 21.76 -11.27 7.24
C LYS A 122 20.53 -10.38 7.20
N GLU A 123 20.09 -9.92 8.36
CA GLU A 123 18.95 -9.03 8.49
C GLU A 123 19.32 -7.56 8.26
N MET A 124 18.53 -6.89 7.45
CA MET A 124 18.56 -5.44 7.35
C MET A 124 17.72 -4.81 8.48
N LYS A 125 18.17 -3.67 8.99
CA LYS A 125 17.44 -2.92 10.02
C LYS A 125 16.13 -2.38 9.39
N MET A 126 15.00 -2.71 10.00
CA MET A 126 13.73 -2.09 9.64
C MET A 126 13.73 -0.62 10.05
N ARG A 127 13.31 0.24 9.14
CA ARG A 127 13.21 1.68 9.36
C ARG A 127 11.97 2.25 8.67
N ASN A 128 11.43 3.31 9.24
CA ASN A 128 10.40 4.09 8.56
C ASN A 128 11.02 4.88 7.41
N SER A 129 10.40 4.79 6.23
CA SER A 129 10.74 5.65 5.09
C SER A 129 9.92 6.94 5.08
N TYR A 130 8.82 6.96 5.82
CA TYR A 130 7.89 8.08 5.90
C TYR A 130 7.54 8.42 7.33
N GLU A 131 7.33 9.70 7.56
CA GLU A 131 6.64 10.24 8.72
C GLU A 131 5.21 10.62 8.32
N TYR A 132 4.24 10.25 9.16
CA TYR A 132 2.82 10.45 8.88
C TYR A 132 2.20 11.36 9.93
N ASN A 133 1.54 12.42 9.47
CA ASN A 133 0.72 13.27 10.32
C ASN A 133 -0.70 13.32 9.74
N TRP A 134 -1.61 12.58 10.33
CA TRP A 134 -2.99 12.49 9.87
C TRP A 134 -3.88 13.64 10.36
N SER A 135 -3.37 14.55 11.18
CA SER A 135 -4.10 15.73 11.68
C SER A 135 -4.03 16.94 10.75
N VAL A 136 -3.18 16.89 9.72
CA VAL A 136 -3.04 17.95 8.73
C VAL A 136 -3.75 17.61 7.42
N LEU A 137 -3.79 18.56 6.49
CA LEU A 137 -4.34 18.33 5.16
C LEU A 137 -3.64 17.17 4.45
N PRO A 138 -4.36 16.39 3.63
CA PRO A 138 -3.79 15.25 2.90
C PRO A 138 -2.53 15.58 2.10
N SER A 139 -2.43 16.79 1.55
CA SER A 139 -1.25 17.26 0.81
C SER A 139 0.00 17.43 1.67
N ALA A 140 -0.15 17.55 2.98
CA ALA A 140 0.94 17.77 3.93
C ALA A 140 1.17 16.60 4.89
N CYS A 141 0.37 15.54 4.81
CA CYS A 141 0.36 14.44 5.79
C CYS A 141 1.67 13.65 5.89
N CYS A 142 2.42 13.62 4.79
CA CYS A 142 3.38 12.54 4.62
C CYS A 142 4.72 13.08 4.15
N SER A 143 5.74 13.01 5.00
CA SER A 143 7.11 13.39 4.70
C SER A 143 7.99 12.16 4.53
N ARG A 144 8.81 12.15 3.48
CA ARG A 144 9.77 11.08 3.24
C ARG A 144 11.09 11.41 3.90
N HIS A 145 11.61 10.49 4.72
CA HIS A 145 12.89 10.68 5.40
C HIS A 145 14.11 10.37 4.53
N ASP A 146 13.95 9.53 3.52
CA ASP A 146 15.07 9.05 2.71
C ASP A 146 14.95 9.56 1.27
N SER A 147 15.71 10.61 0.98
CA SER A 147 15.82 11.19 -0.37
C SER A 147 16.61 10.33 -1.35
N SER A 148 17.25 9.25 -0.90
CA SER A 148 18.09 8.38 -1.72
C SER A 148 17.30 7.34 -2.53
N LEU A 149 15.99 7.22 -2.29
CA LEU A 149 15.12 6.35 -3.05
C LEU A 149 14.36 7.16 -4.11
N PRO A 150 14.28 6.68 -5.35
CA PRO A 150 13.61 7.39 -6.45
C PRO A 150 12.11 7.54 -6.26
#